data_33284e3ffb5280e113e4dd4aa1273403
#
_entry.id   33284e3ffb5280e113e4dd4aa1273403
#
_cell.length_a   1.000
_cell.length_b   1.000
_cell.length_c   1.000
_cell.angle_alpha   90.00
_cell.angle_beta   90.00
_cell.angle_gamma   90.00
#
_symmetry.space_group_name_H-M   'P 1'
#
loop_
_entity.id
_entity.type
_entity.pdbx_description
1 polymer ?
#
loop_
_entity_poly.entity_id
_entity_poly.type
_entity_poly.pdbx_seq_one_letter_code
_entity_poly.pdbx_strand_id
1 'polypeptide(L)'
;MKEKLKTKLRRNMRIRTLSLLTVMSAVSLSAIAAAPTVSTEAKKAADMINADAPMQKMLAELTSPQGQKWRFNIQMEIVRIASPSRSEMRRQQELMRRFTEEWGFSPAQVMTRTDGIIKGAGLQKVDGLPVYNACVRIPGTYSQQKDAQSYKGQFPKVLLEGHIDTVNPAELPPASAPFVPVKLQKASDALVKTKAELAALPDELHFDKDGKIIEDANYKKAYQRYNDYEDALGRGALRIYVPGYNDAMINTAAVMQAAYMLNKYKIKPVYDIWICGTTGEEGKGNLC
;
A
#
# COMPACT_ATOMS: atom_id res chain seq x y z
N MET A 1 -23.88 -32.38 -5.25
CA MET A 1 -23.16 -31.63 -6.31
C MET A 1 -22.58 -30.30 -5.82
N LYS A 2 -23.28 -29.54 -4.98
CA LYS A 2 -22.82 -28.23 -4.46
C LYS A 2 -21.60 -28.31 -3.51
N GLU A 3 -21.43 -29.34 -2.70
CA GLU A 3 -20.30 -29.46 -1.77
C GLU A 3 -18.96 -29.81 -2.45
N LYS A 4 -18.97 -30.65 -3.48
CA LYS A 4 -17.76 -30.95 -4.26
C LYS A 4 -17.23 -29.74 -5.01
N LEU A 5 -18.11 -28.80 -5.39
CA LEU A 5 -17.73 -27.55 -6.00
C LEU A 5 -17.04 -26.59 -5.02
N LYS A 6 -17.55 -26.52 -3.76
CA LYS A 6 -16.96 -25.69 -2.70
C LYS A 6 -15.55 -26.15 -2.33
N THR A 7 -15.33 -27.46 -2.27
CA THR A 7 -14.01 -28.02 -1.92
C THR A 7 -12.98 -27.81 -3.04
N LYS A 8 -13.41 -27.91 -4.30
CA LYS A 8 -12.55 -27.65 -5.46
C LYS A 8 -12.19 -26.15 -5.58
N LEU A 9 -13.13 -25.26 -5.24
CA LEU A 9 -12.88 -23.81 -5.20
C LEU A 9 -11.87 -23.44 -4.09
N ARG A 10 -12.02 -24.00 -2.88
CA ARG A 10 -11.10 -23.73 -1.75
C ARG A 10 -9.67 -24.23 -2.04
N ARG A 11 -9.51 -25.33 -2.75
CA ARG A 11 -8.19 -25.85 -3.14
C ARG A 11 -7.53 -24.97 -4.21
N ASN A 12 -8.30 -24.42 -5.16
CA ASN A 12 -7.78 -23.51 -6.18
C ASN A 12 -7.47 -22.11 -5.61
N MET A 13 -8.15 -21.67 -4.54
CA MET A 13 -7.84 -20.41 -3.87
C MET A 13 -6.47 -20.45 -3.15
N ARG A 14 -6.12 -21.58 -2.50
CA ARG A 14 -4.81 -21.71 -1.83
C ARG A 14 -3.62 -21.65 -2.79
N ILE A 15 -3.81 -22.08 -4.04
CA ILE A 15 -2.75 -22.03 -5.07
C ILE A 15 -2.61 -20.62 -5.67
N ARG A 16 -3.68 -19.82 -5.67
CA ARG A 16 -3.65 -18.46 -6.29
C ARG A 16 -3.12 -17.36 -5.36
N THR A 17 -3.15 -17.55 -4.05
CA THR A 17 -2.59 -16.58 -3.08
C THR A 17 -1.06 -16.59 -3.11
N LEU A 18 -0.42 -17.68 -3.52
CA LEU A 18 1.03 -17.74 -3.76
C LEU A 18 1.44 -17.00 -5.04
N SER A 19 0.51 -16.83 -6.00
CA SER A 19 0.80 -16.22 -7.30
C SER A 19 0.88 -14.69 -7.25
N LEU A 20 0.39 -14.01 -6.23
CA LEU A 20 0.40 -12.54 -6.16
C LEU A 20 1.77 -11.96 -5.79
N LEU A 21 2.63 -12.72 -5.12
CA LEU A 21 4.01 -12.31 -4.85
C LEU A 21 4.93 -12.55 -6.06
N THR A 22 4.52 -13.37 -7.00
CA THR A 22 5.29 -13.68 -8.23
C THR A 22 4.91 -12.77 -9.41
N VAL A 23 3.83 -12.00 -9.33
CA VAL A 23 3.31 -11.18 -10.45
C VAL A 23 3.97 -9.81 -10.55
N MET A 24 4.81 -9.39 -9.61
CA MET A 24 5.58 -8.15 -9.76
C MET A 24 6.76 -8.26 -10.76
N SER A 25 6.91 -9.37 -11.50
CA SER A 25 8.00 -9.52 -12.47
C SER A 25 7.62 -10.25 -13.77
N ALA A 26 6.37 -10.17 -14.24
CA ALA A 26 6.00 -10.75 -15.54
C ALA A 26 5.19 -9.78 -16.40
N VAL A 27 5.89 -8.88 -17.06
CA VAL A 27 5.40 -8.19 -18.26
C VAL A 27 5.42 -9.19 -19.43
N SER A 28 4.24 -9.39 -20.00
CA SER A 28 3.92 -9.88 -21.35
C SER A 28 4.94 -10.73 -22.10
N LEU A 29 4.61 -12.01 -22.31
CA LEU A 29 5.04 -12.75 -23.52
C LEU A 29 3.96 -13.78 -23.89
N SER A 30 3.20 -13.47 -24.93
CA SER A 30 2.38 -14.42 -25.66
C SER A 30 3.32 -15.28 -26.50
N ALA A 31 3.65 -16.47 -26.02
CA ALA A 31 4.12 -17.58 -26.82
C ALA A 31 3.80 -18.86 -26.06
N ILE A 32 3.16 -19.79 -26.74
CA ILE A 32 2.96 -21.16 -26.26
C ILE A 32 4.37 -21.77 -26.13
N ALA A 33 4.93 -21.71 -24.94
CA ALA A 33 6.19 -22.35 -24.61
C ALA A 33 5.93 -23.32 -23.44
N ALA A 34 6.64 -24.43 -23.42
CA ALA A 34 6.71 -25.36 -22.31
C ALA A 34 6.81 -24.57 -20.99
N ALA A 35 6.17 -25.06 -19.93
CA ALA A 35 6.19 -24.41 -18.62
C ALA A 35 7.62 -23.94 -18.32
N PRO A 36 7.83 -22.64 -18.02
CA PRO A 36 9.17 -22.13 -17.84
C PRO A 36 9.87 -22.94 -16.75
N THR A 37 10.96 -23.55 -17.08
CA THR A 37 11.81 -24.22 -16.09
C THR A 37 12.34 -23.15 -15.16
N VAL A 38 11.99 -23.26 -13.89
CA VAL A 38 12.50 -22.35 -12.84
C VAL A 38 14.03 -22.48 -12.84
N SER A 39 14.75 -21.38 -13.01
CA SER A 39 16.22 -21.43 -13.02
C SER A 39 16.76 -21.98 -11.70
N THR A 40 17.94 -22.57 -11.74
CA THR A 40 18.63 -23.09 -10.55
C THR A 40 18.83 -21.99 -9.50
N GLU A 41 19.11 -20.76 -9.94
CA GLU A 41 19.28 -19.59 -9.08
C GLU A 41 17.97 -19.19 -8.40
N ALA A 42 16.86 -19.18 -9.14
CA ALA A 42 15.53 -18.87 -8.58
C ALA A 42 15.10 -19.92 -7.56
N LYS A 43 15.39 -21.21 -7.83
CA LYS A 43 15.14 -22.29 -6.89
C LYS A 43 15.99 -22.12 -5.63
N LYS A 44 17.27 -21.86 -5.76
CA LYS A 44 18.17 -21.61 -4.63
C LYS A 44 17.72 -20.40 -3.81
N ALA A 45 17.27 -19.32 -4.44
CA ALA A 45 16.72 -18.15 -3.74
C ALA A 45 15.45 -18.50 -2.97
N ALA A 46 14.55 -19.30 -3.54
CA ALA A 46 13.35 -19.78 -2.88
C ALA A 46 13.69 -20.67 -1.67
N ASP A 47 14.66 -21.58 -1.81
CA ASP A 47 15.13 -22.44 -0.72
C ASP A 47 15.74 -21.61 0.42
N MET A 48 16.51 -20.56 0.11
CA MET A 48 17.04 -19.63 1.12
C MET A 48 15.92 -18.88 1.86
N ILE A 49 14.92 -18.39 1.15
CA ILE A 49 13.75 -17.73 1.76
C ILE A 49 12.99 -18.72 2.64
N ASN A 50 12.81 -19.95 2.19
CA ASN A 50 12.12 -20.99 2.94
C ASN A 50 12.89 -21.46 4.19
N ALA A 51 14.20 -21.34 4.20
CA ALA A 51 15.05 -21.67 5.33
C ALA A 51 15.17 -20.52 6.36
N ASP A 52 14.80 -19.27 5.98
CA ASP A 52 14.92 -18.11 6.85
C ASP A 52 13.69 -18.00 7.78
N ALA A 53 13.86 -18.33 9.04
CA ALA A 53 12.78 -18.34 10.02
C ALA A 53 12.09 -16.98 10.24
N PRO A 54 12.81 -15.84 10.34
CA PRO A 54 12.20 -14.51 10.34
C PRO A 54 11.35 -14.25 9.11
N MET A 55 11.84 -14.61 7.92
CA MET A 55 11.12 -14.44 6.65
C MET A 55 9.84 -15.28 6.63
N GLN A 56 9.90 -16.53 7.08
CA GLN A 56 8.72 -17.41 7.15
C GLN A 56 7.66 -16.86 8.11
N LYS A 57 8.06 -16.34 9.27
CA LYS A 57 7.14 -15.69 10.22
C LYS A 57 6.50 -14.45 9.60
N MET A 58 7.29 -13.63 8.89
CA MET A 58 6.80 -12.45 8.18
C MET A 58 5.77 -12.83 7.12
N LEU A 59 6.06 -13.81 6.28
CA LEU A 59 5.15 -14.28 5.22
C LEU A 59 3.87 -14.87 5.79
N ALA A 60 3.96 -15.62 6.87
CA ALA A 60 2.79 -16.18 7.56
C ALA A 60 1.89 -15.07 8.13
N GLU A 61 2.47 -14.02 8.73
CA GLU A 61 1.68 -12.88 9.21
C GLU A 61 1.07 -12.06 8.07
N LEU A 62 1.81 -11.79 6.99
CA LEU A 62 1.29 -11.08 5.83
C LEU A 62 0.03 -11.71 5.23
N THR A 63 -0.03 -13.04 5.23
CA THR A 63 -1.16 -13.80 4.67
C THR A 63 -2.22 -14.17 5.71
N SER A 64 -1.97 -13.89 6.98
CA SER A 64 -2.91 -14.16 8.07
C SER A 64 -4.11 -13.20 8.04
N PRO A 65 -5.24 -13.56 8.71
CA PRO A 65 -6.34 -12.63 8.92
C PRO A 65 -5.92 -11.32 9.59
N GLN A 66 -4.95 -11.37 10.51
CA GLN A 66 -4.41 -10.19 11.19
C GLN A 66 -3.64 -9.29 10.23
N GLY A 67 -2.82 -9.85 9.35
CA GLY A 67 -2.09 -9.09 8.34
C GLY A 67 -3.03 -8.44 7.31
N GLN A 68 -4.08 -9.15 6.92
CA GLN A 68 -5.13 -8.61 6.04
C GLN A 68 -5.90 -7.47 6.72
N LYS A 69 -6.28 -7.66 7.99
CA LYS A 69 -6.94 -6.64 8.80
C LYS A 69 -6.08 -5.40 8.96
N TRP A 70 -4.79 -5.58 9.26
CA TRP A 70 -3.83 -4.49 9.35
C TRP A 70 -3.80 -3.65 8.06
N ARG A 71 -3.69 -4.32 6.91
CA ARG A 71 -3.64 -3.64 5.60
C ARG A 71 -4.94 -2.88 5.31
N PHE A 72 -6.10 -3.49 5.57
CA PHE A 72 -7.38 -2.82 5.41
C PHE A 72 -7.47 -1.56 6.30
N ASN A 73 -7.10 -1.68 7.58
CA ASN A 73 -7.14 -0.56 8.51
C ASN A 73 -6.25 0.59 8.04
N ILE A 74 -4.99 0.29 7.71
CA ILE A 74 -4.06 1.31 7.20
C ILE A 74 -4.58 1.96 5.92
N GLN A 75 -5.13 1.18 4.99
CA GLN A 75 -5.73 1.72 3.78
C GLN A 75 -6.84 2.73 4.11
N MET A 76 -7.77 2.37 4.99
CA MET A 76 -8.90 3.23 5.35
C MET A 76 -8.46 4.46 6.15
N GLU A 77 -7.55 4.29 7.09
CA GLU A 77 -7.04 5.38 7.92
C GLU A 77 -6.23 6.42 7.13
N ILE A 78 -5.52 6.01 6.10
CA ILE A 78 -4.72 6.91 5.26
C ILE A 78 -5.57 7.51 4.14
N VAL A 79 -6.42 6.73 3.47
CA VAL A 79 -7.19 7.21 2.31
C VAL A 79 -8.17 8.34 2.68
N ARG A 80 -8.69 8.35 3.91
CA ARG A 80 -9.58 9.42 4.38
C ARG A 80 -8.88 10.78 4.53
N ILE A 81 -7.56 10.82 4.62
CA ILE A 81 -6.80 12.08 4.65
C ILE A 81 -6.80 12.63 3.23
N ALA A 82 -7.43 13.79 3.04
CA ALA A 82 -7.47 14.43 1.73
C ALA A 82 -6.05 14.74 1.23
N SER A 83 -5.78 14.36 0.00
CA SER A 83 -4.45 14.45 -0.61
C SER A 83 -4.54 14.75 -2.10
N PRO A 84 -5.11 15.90 -2.50
CA PRO A 84 -5.13 16.28 -3.90
C PRO A 84 -3.72 16.42 -4.43
N SER A 85 -3.52 16.09 -5.69
CA SER A 85 -2.20 16.17 -6.35
C SER A 85 -1.53 17.50 -6.10
N ARG A 86 -0.27 17.48 -5.71
CA ARG A 86 0.56 18.60 -5.29
C ARG A 86 0.18 19.26 -3.96
N SER A 87 -0.71 18.61 -3.20
CA SER A 87 -1.13 19.07 -1.88
C SER A 87 -1.17 17.90 -0.87
N GLU A 88 -0.24 16.96 -1.01
CA GLU A 88 -0.20 15.67 -0.30
C GLU A 88 0.37 15.77 1.12
N MET A 89 0.79 16.96 1.55
CA MET A 89 1.54 17.16 2.78
C MET A 89 0.90 16.48 4.01
N ARG A 90 -0.42 16.54 4.15
CA ARG A 90 -1.09 15.95 5.32
C ARG A 90 -0.96 14.44 5.35
N ARG A 91 -1.17 13.77 4.21
CA ARG A 91 -1.03 12.32 4.10
C ARG A 91 0.43 11.90 4.27
N GLN A 92 1.33 12.68 3.71
CA GLN A 92 2.76 12.52 3.87
C GLN A 92 3.21 12.64 5.34
N GLN A 93 2.78 13.67 6.06
CA GLN A 93 3.09 13.82 7.49
C GLN A 93 2.58 12.64 8.30
N GLU A 94 1.38 12.15 8.02
CA GLU A 94 0.83 10.98 8.68
C GLU A 94 1.67 9.73 8.43
N LEU A 95 2.15 9.50 7.20
CA LEU A 95 3.06 8.40 6.90
C LEU A 95 4.37 8.54 7.67
N MET A 96 4.97 9.73 7.68
CA MET A 96 6.21 10.00 8.41
C MET A 96 6.06 9.73 9.91
N ARG A 97 4.94 10.20 10.50
CA ARG A 97 4.60 9.92 11.90
C ARG A 97 4.50 8.42 12.16
N ARG A 98 3.78 7.68 11.30
CA ARG A 98 3.63 6.22 11.45
C ARG A 98 4.94 5.49 11.33
N PHE A 99 5.80 5.88 10.40
CA PHE A 99 7.12 5.28 10.27
C PHE A 99 7.90 5.35 11.59
N THR A 100 7.93 6.51 12.23
CA THR A 100 8.72 6.73 13.45
C THR A 100 8.01 6.26 14.71
N GLU A 101 6.74 6.66 14.91
CA GLU A 101 6.05 6.48 16.18
C GLU A 101 5.34 5.13 16.30
N GLU A 102 4.81 4.59 15.19
CA GLU A 102 4.03 3.36 15.23
C GLU A 102 4.79 2.14 14.70
N TRP A 103 5.60 2.32 13.64
CA TRP A 103 6.25 1.19 12.97
C TRP A 103 7.72 1.01 13.35
N GLY A 104 8.23 1.85 14.27
CA GLY A 104 9.50 1.67 14.93
C GLY A 104 10.73 1.85 14.04
N PHE A 105 10.61 2.65 12.97
CA PHE A 105 11.77 3.06 12.20
C PHE A 105 12.57 4.13 12.96
N SER A 106 13.87 4.02 12.95
CA SER A 106 14.72 5.08 13.51
C SER A 106 14.66 6.34 12.62
N PRO A 107 14.89 7.54 13.18
CA PRO A 107 14.95 8.77 12.39
C PRO A 107 15.96 8.72 11.24
N ALA A 108 17.07 7.96 11.39
CA ALA A 108 18.06 7.77 10.33
C ALA A 108 17.56 6.93 9.13
N GLN A 109 16.49 6.18 9.31
CA GLN A 109 15.88 5.37 8.26
C GLN A 109 14.74 6.10 7.54
N VAL A 110 14.18 7.14 8.17
CA VAL A 110 13.04 7.89 7.65
C VAL A 110 13.56 9.11 6.91
N MET A 111 13.14 9.28 5.67
CA MET A 111 13.68 10.29 4.80
C MET A 111 12.59 11.03 4.04
N THR A 112 12.76 12.32 3.98
CA THR A 112 12.04 13.17 3.03
C THR A 112 12.90 13.27 1.77
N ARG A 113 12.43 12.75 0.65
CA ARG A 113 13.19 12.86 -0.59
C ARG A 113 12.63 13.97 -1.47
N THR A 114 13.46 14.97 -1.66
CA THR A 114 13.22 16.05 -2.61
C THR A 114 14.11 15.93 -3.86
N ASP A 115 15.02 15.00 -3.85
CA ASP A 115 16.04 14.82 -4.88
C ASP A 115 15.54 14.12 -6.15
N GLY A 116 14.32 13.58 -6.15
CA GLY A 116 13.60 13.12 -7.35
C GLY A 116 12.71 14.18 -8.00
N ILE A 117 12.58 15.36 -7.39
CA ILE A 117 11.76 16.43 -7.91
C ILE A 117 12.44 17.03 -9.13
N ILE A 118 11.72 17.06 -10.25
CA ILE A 118 12.17 17.66 -11.51
C ILE A 118 12.62 19.09 -11.23
N LYS A 119 13.90 19.38 -11.50
CA LYS A 119 14.45 20.74 -11.40
C LYS A 119 13.57 21.69 -12.22
N GLY A 120 12.92 22.63 -11.56
CA GLY A 120 12.06 23.63 -12.20
C GLY A 120 10.55 23.47 -11.95
N ALA A 121 10.05 22.34 -11.49
CA ALA A 121 8.74 22.25 -10.87
C ALA A 121 8.89 22.82 -9.46
N GLY A 122 8.48 24.06 -9.23
CA GLY A 122 8.52 24.66 -7.90
C GLY A 122 7.82 23.75 -6.91
N LEU A 123 8.49 23.40 -5.79
CA LEU A 123 7.86 22.68 -4.69
C LEU A 123 6.61 23.48 -4.27
N GLN A 124 5.46 22.88 -4.45
CA GLN A 124 4.25 23.45 -3.86
C GLN A 124 4.39 23.39 -2.34
N LYS A 125 4.04 24.46 -1.69
CA LYS A 125 3.94 24.51 -0.24
C LYS A 125 2.47 24.40 0.12
N VAL A 126 2.15 23.45 0.96
CA VAL A 126 0.82 23.31 1.57
C VAL A 126 0.97 23.69 3.04
N ASP A 127 0.17 24.64 3.50
CA ASP A 127 0.28 25.20 4.85
C ASP A 127 1.73 25.67 5.19
N GLY A 128 2.44 26.20 4.18
CA GLY A 128 3.83 26.64 4.32
C GLY A 128 4.90 25.55 4.25
N LEU A 129 4.51 24.29 4.18
CA LEU A 129 5.40 23.13 4.19
C LEU A 129 5.58 22.56 2.76
N PRO A 130 6.80 22.15 2.39
CA PRO A 130 7.05 21.57 1.08
C PRO A 130 6.45 20.17 0.94
N VAL A 131 5.94 19.87 -0.25
CA VAL A 131 5.52 18.52 -0.63
C VAL A 131 6.75 17.72 -1.06
N TYR A 132 6.89 16.50 -0.58
CA TYR A 132 7.99 15.58 -0.88
C TYR A 132 7.56 14.11 -0.73
N ASN A 133 8.35 13.17 -1.23
CA ASN A 133 8.07 11.75 -1.03
C ASN A 133 8.39 11.33 0.41
N ALA A 134 7.47 10.61 1.05
CA ALA A 134 7.67 10.03 2.38
C ALA A 134 8.31 8.65 2.25
N CYS A 135 9.58 8.52 2.60
CA CYS A 135 10.35 7.30 2.37
C CYS A 135 10.95 6.73 3.66
N VAL A 136 11.06 5.40 3.69
CA VAL A 136 11.91 4.69 4.65
C VAL A 136 12.94 3.86 3.92
N ARG A 137 14.13 3.72 4.54
CA ARG A 137 15.22 2.89 4.05
C ARG A 137 15.41 1.71 4.98
N ILE A 138 15.44 0.51 4.43
CA ILE A 138 15.90 -0.69 5.10
C ILE A 138 17.30 -0.98 4.57
N PRO A 139 18.34 -0.79 5.38
CA PRO A 139 19.71 -0.93 4.92
C PRO A 139 20.04 -2.39 4.61
N GLY A 140 20.61 -2.63 3.44
CA GLY A 140 21.07 -3.93 3.01
C GLY A 140 22.43 -4.29 3.60
N THR A 141 22.71 -5.58 3.69
CA THR A 141 24.01 -6.08 4.18
C THR A 141 25.15 -5.73 3.24
N TYR A 142 24.87 -5.62 1.94
CA TYR A 142 25.85 -5.26 0.92
C TYR A 142 26.36 -3.81 1.09
N SER A 143 25.48 -2.86 1.40
CA SER A 143 25.86 -1.46 1.62
C SER A 143 26.71 -1.25 2.88
N GLN A 144 26.75 -2.23 3.77
CA GLN A 144 27.55 -2.21 5.00
C GLN A 144 28.93 -2.84 4.83
N GLN A 145 29.23 -3.47 3.68
CA GLN A 145 30.52 -4.06 3.40
C GLN A 145 31.55 -2.98 3.02
N LYS A 146 32.82 -3.18 3.40
CA LYS A 146 33.90 -2.21 3.12
C LYS A 146 34.08 -1.92 1.62
N ASP A 147 33.81 -2.91 0.79
CA ASP A 147 33.92 -2.79 -0.68
C ASP A 147 32.79 -1.94 -1.29
N ALA A 148 31.77 -1.70 -0.52
CA ALA A 148 30.66 -0.84 -0.89
C ALA A 148 31.09 0.60 -1.20
N GLN A 149 32.15 1.08 -0.55
CA GLN A 149 32.68 2.43 -0.77
C GLN A 149 33.37 2.58 -2.16
N SER A 150 33.84 1.48 -2.77
CA SER A 150 34.46 1.50 -4.10
C SER A 150 33.43 1.66 -5.24
N TYR A 151 32.17 1.40 -4.99
CA TYR A 151 31.07 1.43 -5.97
C TYR A 151 30.50 2.81 -6.27
N LYS A 152 31.26 3.90 -6.07
CA LYS A 152 30.90 5.28 -6.49
C LYS A 152 29.40 5.64 -6.44
N GLY A 153 28.69 5.23 -5.40
CA GLY A 153 27.30 5.60 -5.13
C GLY A 153 26.21 4.84 -5.91
N GLN A 154 26.56 3.84 -6.72
CA GLN A 154 25.58 3.07 -7.54
C GLN A 154 25.35 1.65 -7.01
N PHE A 155 25.02 1.53 -5.71
CA PHE A 155 24.59 0.22 -5.21
C PHE A 155 23.24 -0.18 -5.82
N PRO A 156 23.07 -1.46 -6.14
CA PRO A 156 21.75 -1.98 -6.44
C PRO A 156 20.80 -1.64 -5.28
N LYS A 157 19.68 -1.01 -5.60
CA LYS A 157 18.63 -0.64 -4.66
C LYS A 157 17.32 -1.22 -5.15
N VAL A 158 16.48 -1.62 -4.23
CA VAL A 158 15.09 -1.99 -4.54
C VAL A 158 14.23 -0.81 -4.11
N LEU A 159 13.43 -0.29 -5.04
CA LEU A 159 12.41 0.72 -4.74
C LEU A 159 11.05 0.04 -4.77
N LEU A 160 10.32 0.17 -3.68
CA LEU A 160 8.90 -0.16 -3.58
C LEU A 160 8.15 1.13 -3.34
N GLU A 161 7.21 1.45 -4.20
CA GLU A 161 6.49 2.71 -4.14
C GLU A 161 5.00 2.55 -4.38
N GLY A 162 4.24 3.50 -3.87
CA GLY A 162 2.84 3.70 -4.17
C GLY A 162 2.53 5.17 -3.99
N HIS A 163 1.80 5.77 -4.97
CA HIS A 163 1.49 7.17 -4.86
C HIS A 163 0.42 7.44 -3.79
N ILE A 164 0.46 8.64 -3.23
CA ILE A 164 -0.39 9.06 -2.13
C ILE A 164 -1.32 10.19 -2.48
N ASP A 165 -1.24 10.71 -3.69
CA ASP A 165 -2.14 11.73 -4.20
C ASP A 165 -3.41 11.12 -4.80
N THR A 166 -4.39 11.98 -5.02
CA THR A 166 -5.69 11.63 -5.58
C THR A 166 -6.21 12.77 -6.44
N VAL A 167 -6.94 12.44 -7.50
CA VAL A 167 -7.61 13.44 -8.34
C VAL A 167 -8.70 14.19 -7.56
N ASN A 168 -9.33 13.54 -6.60
CA ASN A 168 -10.43 14.10 -5.80
C ASN A 168 -10.13 14.00 -4.30
N PRO A 169 -10.50 15.03 -3.51
CA PRO A 169 -11.03 16.31 -3.97
C PRO A 169 -9.98 17.09 -4.75
N ALA A 170 -10.41 17.91 -5.69
CA ALA A 170 -9.50 18.74 -6.51
C ALA A 170 -8.81 19.83 -5.68
N GLU A 171 -9.40 20.20 -4.54
CA GLU A 171 -8.89 21.21 -3.61
C GLU A 171 -8.73 20.60 -2.23
N LEU A 172 -7.69 21.06 -1.52
CA LEU A 172 -7.45 20.63 -0.16
C LEU A 172 -8.53 21.17 0.77
N PRO A 173 -9.24 20.31 1.54
CA PRO A 173 -10.18 20.77 2.55
C PRO A 173 -9.47 21.62 3.62
N PRO A 174 -10.21 22.51 4.33
CA PRO A 174 -9.61 23.30 5.39
C PRO A 174 -8.97 22.43 6.49
N ALA A 175 -7.97 22.98 7.17
CA ALA A 175 -7.27 22.25 8.24
C ALA A 175 -8.20 21.82 9.40
N SER A 176 -9.32 22.55 9.60
CA SER A 176 -10.35 22.20 10.57
C SER A 176 -11.18 20.96 10.21
N ALA A 177 -11.16 20.53 8.94
CA ALA A 177 -11.87 19.34 8.46
C ALA A 177 -11.02 18.61 7.40
N PRO A 178 -9.86 18.04 7.79
CA PRO A 178 -8.87 17.52 6.85
C PRO A 178 -9.25 16.18 6.23
N PHE A 179 -10.34 15.59 6.68
CA PHE A 179 -10.74 14.24 6.32
C PHE A 179 -11.91 14.22 5.34
N VAL A 180 -11.88 13.24 4.46
CA VAL A 180 -13.02 12.88 3.60
C VAL A 180 -13.75 11.67 4.18
N PRO A 181 -15.09 11.62 4.10
CA PRO A 181 -15.85 10.49 4.60
C PRO A 181 -15.59 9.24 3.76
N VAL A 182 -15.53 8.09 4.43
CA VAL A 182 -15.48 6.78 3.80
C VAL A 182 -16.88 6.20 3.82
N LYS A 183 -17.62 6.39 2.72
CA LYS A 183 -19.04 6.04 2.62
C LYS A 183 -19.24 4.61 2.13
N LEU A 184 -20.32 3.99 2.60
CA LEU A 184 -20.69 2.62 2.25
C LEU A 184 -22.06 2.60 1.58
N GLN A 185 -22.21 1.75 0.57
CA GLN A 185 -23.46 1.56 -0.16
C GLN A 185 -23.68 0.08 -0.49
N LYS A 186 -24.92 -0.38 -0.47
CA LYS A 186 -25.25 -1.70 -1.00
C LYS A 186 -24.97 -1.76 -2.51
N ALA A 187 -24.37 -2.84 -2.97
CA ALA A 187 -24.03 -3.00 -4.38
C ALA A 187 -25.27 -3.09 -5.30
N SER A 188 -26.42 -3.52 -4.75
CA SER A 188 -27.71 -3.54 -5.45
C SER A 188 -28.28 -2.15 -5.76
N ASP A 189 -27.86 -1.14 -5.02
CA ASP A 189 -28.41 0.20 -5.15
C ASP A 189 -27.80 0.92 -6.38
N ALA A 190 -28.48 1.96 -6.86
CA ALA A 190 -27.99 2.76 -7.97
C ALA A 190 -26.60 3.38 -7.64
N LEU A 191 -25.73 3.47 -8.66
CA LEU A 191 -24.43 4.11 -8.49
C LEU A 191 -24.57 5.58 -8.11
N VAL A 192 -23.82 6.01 -7.11
CA VAL A 192 -23.67 7.43 -6.77
C VAL A 192 -22.98 8.16 -7.90
N LYS A 193 -23.62 9.23 -8.40
CA LYS A 193 -23.13 10.03 -9.53
C LYS A 193 -22.72 11.45 -9.12
N THR A 194 -23.23 11.92 -7.99
CA THR A 194 -23.02 13.30 -7.54
C THR A 194 -22.46 13.35 -6.12
N LYS A 195 -21.80 14.48 -5.78
CA LYS A 195 -21.33 14.73 -4.42
C LYS A 195 -22.47 14.78 -3.40
N ALA A 196 -23.64 15.29 -3.81
CA ALA A 196 -24.81 15.35 -2.95
C ALA A 196 -25.36 13.95 -2.61
N GLU A 197 -25.45 13.08 -3.60
CA GLU A 197 -25.83 11.67 -3.40
C GLU A 197 -24.83 10.95 -2.51
N LEU A 198 -23.54 11.16 -2.72
CA LEU A 198 -22.48 10.58 -1.87
C LEU A 198 -22.62 11.05 -0.41
N ALA A 199 -22.82 12.35 -0.20
CA ALA A 199 -23.01 12.90 1.15
C ALA A 199 -24.25 12.35 1.84
N ALA A 200 -25.31 12.04 1.08
CA ALA A 200 -26.55 11.50 1.59
C ALA A 200 -26.51 10.01 1.97
N LEU A 201 -25.43 9.28 1.64
CA LEU A 201 -25.32 7.89 2.04
C LEU A 201 -25.26 7.78 3.58
N PRO A 202 -26.13 6.96 4.20
CA PRO A 202 -26.25 6.91 5.67
C PRO A 202 -25.09 6.17 6.35
N ASP A 203 -24.53 5.18 5.67
CA ASP A 203 -23.49 4.32 6.26
C ASP A 203 -22.09 4.84 5.90
N GLU A 204 -21.24 4.97 6.92
CA GLU A 204 -19.85 5.34 6.76
C GLU A 204 -18.94 4.64 7.79
N LEU A 205 -17.65 4.58 7.53
CA LEU A 205 -16.68 4.15 8.51
C LEU A 205 -16.40 5.25 9.51
N HIS A 206 -16.32 4.87 10.77
CA HIS A 206 -16.02 5.78 11.89
C HIS A 206 -14.57 5.66 12.31
N PHE A 207 -14.04 6.76 12.84
CA PHE A 207 -12.66 6.86 13.31
C PHE A 207 -12.63 7.56 14.66
N ASP A 208 -11.69 7.16 15.51
CA ASP A 208 -11.49 7.82 16.80
C ASP A 208 -10.74 9.16 16.65
N LYS A 209 -10.48 9.81 17.77
CA LYS A 209 -9.75 11.09 17.83
C LYS A 209 -8.32 11.01 17.31
N ASP A 210 -7.70 9.83 17.36
CA ASP A 210 -6.33 9.58 16.90
C ASP A 210 -6.30 9.11 15.44
N GLY A 211 -7.45 9.10 14.77
CA GLY A 211 -7.58 8.74 13.36
C GLY A 211 -7.58 7.24 13.10
N LYS A 212 -7.68 6.41 14.14
CA LYS A 212 -7.79 4.95 14.01
C LYS A 212 -9.22 4.54 13.73
N ILE A 213 -9.37 3.52 12.89
CA ILE A 213 -10.70 3.02 12.53
C ILE A 213 -11.39 2.37 13.73
N ILE A 214 -12.68 2.66 13.91
CA ILE A 214 -13.51 2.06 14.94
C ILE A 214 -14.15 0.78 14.41
N GLU A 215 -13.94 -0.34 15.08
CA GLU A 215 -14.43 -1.65 14.67
C GLU A 215 -15.91 -1.89 15.01
N ASP A 216 -16.77 -1.01 14.55
CA ASP A 216 -18.22 -1.08 14.72
C ASP A 216 -18.93 -1.99 13.69
N ALA A 217 -20.25 -1.87 13.58
CA ALA A 217 -21.04 -2.66 12.64
C ALA A 217 -20.73 -2.33 11.17
N ASN A 218 -20.45 -1.05 10.85
CA ASN A 218 -20.10 -0.64 9.49
C ASN A 218 -18.69 -1.13 9.12
N TYR A 219 -17.75 -1.08 10.06
CA TYR A 219 -16.43 -1.69 9.88
C TYR A 219 -16.55 -3.18 9.53
N LYS A 220 -17.34 -3.94 10.31
CA LYS A 220 -17.50 -5.39 10.08
C LYS A 220 -18.02 -5.69 8.68
N LYS A 221 -19.00 -4.94 8.20
CA LYS A 221 -19.53 -5.05 6.83
C LYS A 221 -18.45 -4.75 5.77
N ALA A 222 -17.72 -3.65 5.95
CA ALA A 222 -16.69 -3.22 5.01
C ALA A 222 -15.49 -4.17 4.99
N TYR A 223 -15.06 -4.67 6.15
CA TYR A 223 -13.96 -5.61 6.26
C TYR A 223 -14.34 -6.99 5.68
N GLN A 224 -15.57 -7.44 5.90
CA GLN A 224 -16.06 -8.67 5.26
C GLN A 224 -16.02 -8.54 3.74
N ARG A 225 -16.48 -7.41 3.19
CA ARG A 225 -16.39 -7.13 1.75
C ARG A 225 -14.95 -7.19 1.25
N TYR A 226 -14.00 -6.61 1.97
CA TYR A 226 -12.59 -6.60 1.59
C TYR A 226 -12.00 -8.02 1.44
N ASN A 227 -12.50 -8.98 2.20
CA ASN A 227 -12.06 -10.37 2.16
C ASN A 227 -12.92 -11.26 1.23
N ASP A 228 -14.00 -10.74 0.69
CA ASP A 228 -14.89 -11.47 -0.22
C ASP A 228 -14.43 -11.29 -1.65
N TYR A 229 -14.17 -12.40 -2.34
CA TYR A 229 -13.74 -12.36 -3.74
C TYR A 229 -14.80 -11.76 -4.68
N GLU A 230 -16.07 -12.03 -4.43
CA GLU A 230 -17.18 -11.48 -5.22
C GLU A 230 -17.26 -9.97 -5.05
N ASP A 231 -17.04 -9.47 -3.84
CA ASP A 231 -16.95 -8.04 -3.55
C ASP A 231 -15.73 -7.40 -4.21
N ALA A 232 -14.58 -8.07 -4.17
CA ALA A 232 -13.35 -7.60 -4.83
C ALA A 232 -13.53 -7.45 -6.36
N LEU A 233 -14.40 -8.26 -6.96
CA LEU A 233 -14.77 -8.14 -8.38
C LEU A 233 -15.92 -7.15 -8.63
N GLY A 234 -16.39 -6.43 -7.62
CA GLY A 234 -17.51 -5.50 -7.73
C GLY A 234 -18.88 -6.17 -7.89
N ARG A 235 -18.99 -7.46 -7.55
CA ARG A 235 -20.22 -8.26 -7.64
C ARG A 235 -20.83 -8.56 -6.27
N GLY A 236 -20.20 -8.06 -5.22
CA GLY A 236 -20.61 -8.32 -3.84
C GLY A 236 -21.71 -7.39 -3.34
N ALA A 237 -21.98 -7.48 -2.05
CA ALA A 237 -23.10 -6.81 -1.42
C ALA A 237 -22.85 -5.34 -1.06
N LEU A 238 -21.59 -4.87 -1.12
CA LEU A 238 -21.20 -3.55 -0.63
C LEU A 238 -20.23 -2.83 -1.57
N ARG A 239 -20.37 -1.51 -1.70
CA ARG A 239 -19.40 -0.60 -2.31
C ARG A 239 -18.81 0.33 -1.26
N ILE A 240 -17.51 0.60 -1.37
CA ILE A 240 -16.81 1.59 -0.55
C ILE A 240 -16.50 2.80 -1.44
N TYR A 241 -16.94 3.96 -1.01
CA TYR A 241 -16.70 5.23 -1.68
C TYR A 241 -15.77 6.10 -0.86
N VAL A 242 -14.57 6.28 -1.37
CA VAL A 242 -13.60 7.27 -0.88
C VAL A 242 -12.61 7.56 -2.01
N PRO A 243 -12.18 8.82 -2.22
CA PRO A 243 -11.18 9.16 -3.23
C PRO A 243 -9.88 8.38 -3.04
N GLY A 244 -9.36 7.78 -4.12
CA GLY A 244 -8.09 7.05 -4.10
C GLY A 244 -8.16 5.64 -3.50
N TYR A 245 -9.35 5.07 -3.26
CA TYR A 245 -9.48 3.73 -2.67
C TYR A 245 -8.72 2.64 -3.43
N ASN A 246 -8.89 2.59 -4.74
CA ASN A 246 -8.18 1.65 -5.60
C ASN A 246 -6.92 2.27 -6.20
N ASP A 247 -6.95 3.54 -6.54
CA ASP A 247 -5.91 4.30 -7.22
C ASP A 247 -5.36 5.39 -6.31
N ALA A 248 -4.21 5.15 -5.65
CA ALA A 248 -3.56 3.80 -5.58
C ALA A 248 -3.43 3.31 -4.13
N MET A 249 -4.32 3.73 -3.22
CA MET A 249 -4.16 3.45 -1.78
C MET A 249 -4.14 1.96 -1.45
N ILE A 250 -4.71 1.10 -2.31
CA ILE A 250 -4.59 -0.35 -2.15
C ILE A 250 -3.13 -0.81 -2.32
N ASN A 251 -2.44 -0.27 -3.33
CA ASN A 251 -1.03 -0.57 -3.57
C ASN A 251 -0.15 0.06 -2.49
N THR A 252 -0.41 1.33 -2.18
CA THR A 252 0.32 2.05 -1.12
C THR A 252 0.21 1.33 0.21
N ALA A 253 -0.97 0.87 0.61
CA ALA A 253 -1.14 0.11 1.85
C ALA A 253 -0.36 -1.21 1.84
N ALA A 254 -0.28 -1.90 0.69
CA ALA A 254 0.53 -3.11 0.55
C ALA A 254 2.03 -2.82 0.68
N VAL A 255 2.51 -1.75 0.06
CA VAL A 255 3.90 -1.29 0.16
C VAL A 255 4.24 -0.87 1.58
N MET A 256 3.35 -0.16 2.26
CA MET A 256 3.51 0.23 3.67
C MET A 256 3.49 -0.99 4.60
N GLN A 257 2.66 -2.00 4.31
CA GLN A 257 2.69 -3.27 5.05
C GLN A 257 4.04 -3.97 4.89
N ALA A 258 4.62 -3.98 3.70
CA ALA A 258 5.96 -4.53 3.48
C ALA A 258 7.00 -3.80 4.34
N ALA A 259 6.97 -2.46 4.38
CA ALA A 259 7.86 -1.67 5.24
C ALA A 259 7.74 -2.08 6.71
N TYR A 260 6.52 -2.05 7.24
CA TYR A 260 6.23 -2.41 8.62
C TYR A 260 6.75 -3.82 8.96
N MET A 261 6.44 -4.80 8.11
CA MET A 261 6.80 -6.20 8.33
C MET A 261 8.31 -6.44 8.26
N LEU A 262 8.98 -5.87 7.27
CA LEU A 262 10.44 -5.97 7.15
C LEU A 262 11.13 -5.40 8.39
N ASN A 263 10.65 -4.27 8.93
CA ASN A 263 11.19 -3.68 10.14
C ASN A 263 10.84 -4.49 11.39
N LYS A 264 9.59 -4.94 11.53
CA LYS A 264 9.11 -5.74 12.66
C LYS A 264 9.91 -7.03 12.82
N TYR A 265 10.15 -7.73 11.73
CA TYR A 265 10.87 -9.01 11.72
C TYR A 265 12.38 -8.86 11.57
N LYS A 266 12.88 -7.60 11.53
CA LYS A 266 14.30 -7.28 11.41
C LYS A 266 14.97 -8.01 10.23
N ILE A 267 14.25 -8.10 9.12
CA ILE A 267 14.76 -8.70 7.89
C ILE A 267 15.95 -7.89 7.40
N LYS A 268 17.02 -8.59 7.09
CA LYS A 268 18.26 -8.00 6.58
C LYS A 268 18.40 -8.31 5.09
N PRO A 269 17.95 -7.43 4.19
CA PRO A 269 18.09 -7.65 2.76
C PRO A 269 19.54 -7.59 2.33
N VAL A 270 19.85 -8.14 1.16
CA VAL A 270 21.18 -8.00 0.56
C VAL A 270 21.39 -6.55 0.10
N TYR A 271 20.42 -6.00 -0.61
CA TYR A 271 20.45 -4.63 -1.11
C TYR A 271 19.58 -3.71 -0.25
N ASP A 272 19.86 -2.42 -0.30
CA ASP A 272 19.00 -1.43 0.33
C ASP A 272 17.59 -1.51 -0.29
N ILE A 273 16.57 -1.55 0.57
CA ILE A 273 15.18 -1.42 0.14
C ILE A 273 14.70 -0.03 0.54
N TRP A 274 14.27 0.73 -0.45
CA TRP A 274 13.59 2.00 -0.27
C TRP A 274 12.10 1.78 -0.44
N ILE A 275 11.30 2.29 0.49
CA ILE A 275 9.86 2.16 0.47
C ILE A 275 9.29 3.55 0.61
N CYS A 276 8.54 3.99 -0.41
CA CYS A 276 8.10 5.39 -0.54
C CYS A 276 6.58 5.49 -0.76
N GLY A 277 5.97 6.46 -0.06
CA GLY A 277 4.73 7.07 -0.49
C GLY A 277 5.07 8.25 -1.39
N THR A 278 4.75 8.15 -2.68
CA THR A 278 5.15 9.11 -3.69
C THR A 278 4.07 10.14 -3.97
N THR A 279 4.44 11.30 -4.46
CA THR A 279 3.58 12.48 -4.66
C THR A 279 3.52 12.90 -6.11
N GLY A 280 2.40 13.52 -6.53
CA GLY A 280 2.26 14.15 -7.84
C GLY A 280 2.12 13.19 -9.02
N GLU A 281 1.71 11.95 -8.79
CA GLU A 281 1.50 10.96 -9.86
C GLU A 281 0.33 11.34 -10.76
N GLU A 282 -0.79 11.73 -10.16
CA GLU A 282 -2.03 12.11 -10.83
C GLU A 282 -1.95 13.49 -11.54
N GLY A 283 -0.84 14.20 -11.36
CA GLY A 283 -0.61 15.50 -11.95
C GLY A 283 0.24 15.47 -13.22
N LYS A 284 0.41 16.63 -13.85
CA LYS A 284 1.37 16.83 -14.93
C LYS A 284 2.79 16.82 -14.36
N GLY A 285 3.36 15.67 -14.17
CA GLY A 285 4.72 15.54 -13.67
C GLY A 285 4.75 14.64 -12.44
N ASN A 286 5.04 13.40 -12.69
CA ASN A 286 5.40 12.44 -11.68
C ASN A 286 6.64 12.97 -10.93
N LEU A 287 6.51 13.22 -9.63
CA LEU A 287 7.61 13.70 -8.78
C LEU A 287 8.46 12.54 -8.21
N CYS A 288 8.28 11.33 -8.76
CA CYS A 288 9.03 10.14 -8.39
C CYS A 288 10.40 10.07 -9.04
#